data_f05cf380adaf713c639e7348c0c1aa1e
#
_entry.id   f05cf380adaf713c639e7348c0c1aa1e
#
_cell.length_a   1.000
_cell.length_b   1.000
_cell.length_c   1.000
_cell.angle_alpha   90.00
_cell.angle_beta   90.00
_cell.angle_gamma   90.00
#
_symmetry.space_group_name_H-M   'P 1'
#
loop_
_entity.id
_entity.type
_entity.pdbx_description
1 polymer ?
#
loop_
_entity_poly.entity_id
_entity_poly.type
_entity_poly.pdbx_seq_one_letter_code
_entity_poly.pdbx_strand_id
1 'polypeptide(L)'
;MYSGLYERRPDTPFIFTNGQERKYNMAEQSLKEKTAKGLFWGGFSNGIQQLLNLLFGIIITRMLDSTDYGMIGMLAIFTAVANSIQESGFTAALANKQTFRHEDYNAVFWFSFLMGASLYLLLFFCAPFIAAFYKTPQLIPLSRFLFLGFLISSCGTAHNAVLFKKLMVKEKAKATITALLCSGTIGIVMAYNGMAFWGLAVQQITYIFIANALLWY
;
A
#
# COMPACT_ATOMS: atom_id res chain seq x y z
N MET A 1 2.27 29.29 32.00
CA MET A 1 1.22 29.93 32.80
C MET A 1 0.11 30.43 31.88
N TYR A 2 -0.74 29.51 31.34
CA TYR A 2 -2.02 29.78 30.71
C TYR A 2 -2.85 28.50 30.81
N SER A 3 -3.40 28.28 32.00
CA SER A 3 -4.50 27.34 32.26
C SER A 3 -5.79 28.15 32.21
N GLY A 4 -6.42 28.26 31.06
CA GLY A 4 -7.75 28.78 30.85
C GLY A 4 -8.74 27.64 30.71
N LEU A 5 -9.43 27.36 31.78
CA LEU A 5 -10.52 26.42 31.93
C LEU A 5 -11.55 26.52 30.79
N TYR A 6 -11.69 25.46 30.03
CA TYR A 6 -12.85 25.22 29.18
C TYR A 6 -13.99 24.69 30.04
N GLU A 7 -14.74 25.59 30.69
CA GLU A 7 -16.00 25.28 31.30
C GLU A 7 -17.10 25.33 30.24
N ARG A 8 -17.48 24.15 29.74
CA ARG A 8 -18.53 24.01 28.72
C ARG A 8 -19.89 24.15 29.40
N ARG A 9 -20.53 25.32 29.29
CA ARG A 9 -21.97 25.47 29.60
C ARG A 9 -22.76 25.00 28.36
N PRO A 10 -23.73 24.09 28.50
CA PRO A 10 -24.43 23.48 27.35
C PRO A 10 -25.40 24.40 26.59
N ASP A 11 -25.70 25.62 27.09
CA ASP A 11 -26.85 26.40 26.62
C ASP A 11 -26.53 27.78 26.02
N THR A 12 -25.27 28.10 25.70
CA THR A 12 -24.93 29.36 25.03
C THR A 12 -24.58 29.13 23.56
N PRO A 13 -25.29 29.75 22.59
CA PRO A 13 -24.88 29.71 21.20
C PRO A 13 -23.51 30.38 21.08
N PHE A 14 -22.59 29.68 20.40
CA PHE A 14 -21.26 30.20 20.11
C PHE A 14 -21.38 31.46 19.27
N ILE A 15 -21.24 32.64 19.88
CA ILE A 15 -21.23 33.93 19.17
C ILE A 15 -19.81 34.13 18.63
N PHE A 16 -19.59 33.71 17.39
CA PHE A 16 -18.37 34.06 16.70
C PHE A 16 -18.39 35.54 16.33
N THR A 17 -17.31 36.26 16.54
CA THR A 17 -17.15 37.58 15.95
C THR A 17 -17.00 37.42 14.42
N ASN A 18 -17.51 38.38 13.64
CA ASN A 18 -17.55 38.35 12.16
C ASN A 18 -16.22 37.94 11.50
N GLY A 19 -15.09 38.20 12.15
CA GLY A 19 -13.75 37.77 11.67
C GLY A 19 -13.42 36.30 11.92
N GLN A 20 -13.95 35.71 13.00
CA GLN A 20 -13.74 34.30 13.33
C GLN A 20 -14.63 33.39 12.48
N GLU A 21 -15.87 33.80 12.23
CA GLU A 21 -16.78 33.08 11.30
C GLU A 21 -16.20 33.02 9.88
N ARG A 22 -15.64 34.11 9.36
CA ARG A 22 -15.00 34.12 8.03
C ARG A 22 -13.79 33.18 7.97
N LYS A 23 -12.95 33.16 9.01
CA LYS A 23 -11.81 32.23 9.09
C LYS A 23 -12.25 30.77 9.18
N TYR A 24 -13.28 30.50 9.98
CA TYR A 24 -13.84 29.15 10.12
C TYR A 24 -14.45 28.67 8.79
N ASN A 25 -15.29 29.49 8.17
CA ASN A 25 -15.93 29.17 6.90
C ASN A 25 -14.89 29.00 5.75
N MET A 26 -13.83 29.82 5.70
CA MET A 26 -12.74 29.66 4.72
C MET A 26 -11.95 28.36 4.98
N ALA A 27 -11.69 28.03 6.24
CA ALA A 27 -11.01 26.78 6.59
C ALA A 27 -11.87 25.54 6.24
N GLU A 28 -13.15 25.61 6.51
CA GLU A 28 -14.10 24.53 6.19
C GLU A 28 -14.28 24.34 4.68
N GLN A 29 -14.39 25.43 3.91
CA GLN A 29 -14.45 25.38 2.45
C GLN A 29 -13.16 24.82 1.85
N SER A 30 -11.99 25.25 2.35
CA SER A 30 -10.70 24.70 1.92
C SER A 30 -10.57 23.21 2.23
N LEU A 31 -11.08 22.76 3.38
CA LEU A 31 -11.07 21.34 3.75
C LEU A 31 -12.01 20.52 2.85
N LYS A 32 -13.22 21.01 2.62
CA LYS A 32 -14.19 20.36 1.72
C LYS A 32 -13.65 20.25 0.29
N GLU A 33 -13.01 21.32 -0.22
CA GLU A 33 -12.41 21.31 -1.55
C GLU A 33 -11.23 20.34 -1.66
N LYS A 34 -10.34 20.30 -0.65
CA LYS A 34 -9.24 19.31 -0.59
C LYS A 34 -9.74 17.89 -0.52
N THR A 35 -10.77 17.65 0.29
CA THR A 35 -11.38 16.32 0.43
C THR A 35 -12.06 15.89 -0.87
N ALA A 36 -12.83 16.77 -1.51
CA ALA A 36 -13.47 16.50 -2.80
C ALA A 36 -12.44 16.19 -3.89
N LYS A 37 -11.37 16.99 -4.00
CA LYS A 37 -10.25 16.73 -4.91
C LYS A 37 -9.55 15.41 -4.60
N GLY A 38 -9.34 15.10 -3.32
CA GLY A 38 -8.74 13.84 -2.89
C GLY A 38 -9.59 12.64 -3.27
N LEU A 39 -10.91 12.69 -3.05
CA LEU A 39 -11.85 11.64 -3.43
C LEU A 39 -11.92 11.46 -4.95
N PHE A 40 -11.98 12.54 -5.71
CA PHE A 40 -11.99 12.49 -7.16
C PHE A 40 -10.71 11.85 -7.71
N TRP A 41 -9.55 12.33 -7.28
CA TRP A 41 -8.26 11.76 -7.72
C TRP A 41 -8.07 10.33 -7.25
N GLY A 42 -8.53 9.98 -6.04
CA GLY A 42 -8.49 8.62 -5.52
C GLY A 42 -9.36 7.66 -6.35
N GLY A 43 -10.61 8.03 -6.62
CA GLY A 43 -11.52 7.25 -7.44
C GLY A 43 -11.02 7.10 -8.87
N PHE A 44 -10.59 8.19 -9.50
CA PHE A 44 -10.02 8.18 -10.85
C PHE A 44 -8.76 7.32 -10.97
N SER A 45 -7.85 7.46 -9.99
CA SER A 45 -6.64 6.63 -9.93
C SER A 45 -6.95 5.15 -9.78
N ASN A 46 -7.89 4.80 -8.89
CA ASN A 46 -8.33 3.41 -8.72
C ASN A 46 -8.96 2.86 -9.99
N GLY A 47 -9.77 3.66 -10.69
CA GLY A 47 -10.33 3.27 -11.99
C GLY A 47 -9.26 2.97 -13.03
N ILE A 48 -8.28 3.85 -13.19
CA ILE A 48 -7.14 3.63 -14.11
C ILE A 48 -6.36 2.38 -13.70
N GLN A 49 -6.06 2.20 -12.41
CA GLN A 49 -5.34 1.02 -11.93
C GLN A 49 -6.09 -0.27 -12.26
N GLN A 50 -7.40 -0.32 -12.07
CA GLN A 50 -8.22 -1.48 -12.39
C GLN A 50 -8.23 -1.77 -13.89
N LEU A 51 -8.34 -0.74 -14.74
CA LEU A 51 -8.26 -0.89 -16.18
C LEU A 51 -6.88 -1.43 -16.62
N LEU A 52 -5.79 -0.89 -16.09
CA LEU A 52 -4.44 -1.37 -16.38
C LEU A 52 -4.23 -2.80 -15.89
N ASN A 53 -4.67 -3.14 -14.69
CA ASN A 53 -4.61 -4.50 -14.16
C ASN A 53 -5.38 -5.48 -15.05
N LEU A 54 -6.56 -5.08 -15.52
CA LEU A 54 -7.37 -5.90 -16.42
C LEU A 54 -6.67 -6.08 -17.77
N LEU A 55 -6.14 -5.01 -18.36
CA LEU A 55 -5.41 -5.08 -19.63
C LEU A 55 -4.17 -5.98 -19.52
N PHE A 56 -3.32 -5.76 -18.52
CA PHE A 56 -2.13 -6.60 -18.30
C PHE A 56 -2.53 -8.04 -17.95
N GLY A 57 -3.58 -8.21 -17.13
CA GLY A 57 -4.10 -9.52 -16.80
C GLY A 57 -4.53 -10.30 -18.05
N ILE A 58 -5.34 -9.69 -18.94
CA ILE A 58 -5.78 -10.35 -20.20
C ILE A 58 -4.59 -10.75 -21.08
N ILE A 59 -3.60 -9.85 -21.25
CA ILE A 59 -2.45 -10.10 -22.08
C ILE A 59 -1.65 -11.28 -21.51
N ILE A 60 -1.35 -11.25 -20.22
CA ILE A 60 -0.56 -12.28 -19.57
C ILE A 60 -1.31 -13.62 -19.54
N THR A 61 -2.63 -13.61 -19.28
CA THR A 61 -3.45 -14.84 -19.27
C THR A 61 -3.46 -15.56 -20.62
N ARG A 62 -3.34 -14.82 -21.71
CA ARG A 62 -3.24 -15.44 -23.05
C ARG A 62 -1.89 -16.10 -23.34
N MET A 63 -0.88 -15.78 -22.54
CA MET A 63 0.51 -16.24 -22.74
C MET A 63 0.92 -17.33 -21.74
N LEU A 64 0.20 -17.45 -20.62
CA LEU A 64 0.48 -18.40 -19.56
C LEU A 64 -0.56 -19.53 -19.53
N ASP A 65 -0.10 -20.71 -19.12
CA ASP A 65 -0.96 -21.86 -18.87
C ASP A 65 -1.68 -21.75 -17.51
N SER A 66 -2.77 -22.52 -17.38
CA SER A 66 -3.54 -22.57 -16.12
C SER A 66 -2.71 -23.05 -14.93
N THR A 67 -1.68 -23.85 -15.17
CA THR A 67 -0.74 -24.33 -14.15
C THR A 67 0.08 -23.20 -13.54
N ASP A 68 0.52 -22.24 -14.37
CA ASP A 68 1.32 -21.09 -13.94
C ASP A 68 0.52 -20.16 -13.02
N TYR A 69 -0.73 -19.88 -13.40
CA TYR A 69 -1.66 -19.15 -12.55
C TYR A 69 -1.97 -19.90 -11.28
N GLY A 70 -2.12 -21.22 -11.37
CA GLY A 70 -2.34 -22.10 -10.23
C GLY A 70 -1.24 -21.95 -9.17
N MET A 71 0.03 -21.91 -9.57
CA MET A 71 1.15 -21.74 -8.65
C MET A 71 1.12 -20.40 -7.89
N ILE A 72 0.80 -19.31 -8.56
CA ILE A 72 0.62 -18.00 -7.90
C ILE A 72 -0.64 -18.02 -7.02
N GLY A 73 -1.73 -18.64 -7.50
CA GLY A 73 -2.97 -18.80 -6.74
C GLY A 73 -2.80 -19.59 -5.43
N MET A 74 -1.97 -20.63 -5.44
CA MET A 74 -1.64 -21.40 -4.23
C MET A 74 -0.96 -20.54 -3.16
N LEU A 75 -0.15 -19.57 -3.58
CA LEU A 75 0.53 -18.64 -2.67
C LEU A 75 -0.34 -17.45 -2.26
N ALA A 76 -1.44 -17.18 -2.98
CA ALA A 76 -2.30 -16.02 -2.74
C ALA A 76 -2.91 -16.02 -1.33
N ILE A 77 -3.27 -17.18 -0.81
CA ILE A 77 -3.83 -17.32 0.55
C ILE A 77 -2.80 -16.87 1.59
N PHE A 78 -1.56 -17.35 1.46
CA PHE A 78 -0.48 -17.00 2.40
C PHE A 78 -0.12 -15.53 2.31
N THR A 79 -0.09 -14.97 1.10
CA THR A 79 0.15 -13.55 0.90
C THR A 79 -0.99 -12.70 1.44
N ALA A 80 -2.26 -13.11 1.29
CA ALA A 80 -3.41 -12.38 1.82
C ALA A 80 -3.40 -12.34 3.36
N VAL A 81 -3.13 -13.48 4.01
CA VAL A 81 -3.01 -13.54 5.49
C VAL A 81 -1.86 -12.66 5.96
N ALA A 82 -0.69 -12.75 5.34
CA ALA A 82 0.48 -11.96 5.70
C ALA A 82 0.25 -10.45 5.49
N ASN A 83 -0.41 -10.04 4.40
CA ASN A 83 -0.81 -8.66 4.16
C ASN A 83 -1.75 -8.16 5.27
N SER A 84 -2.75 -8.95 5.64
CA SER A 84 -3.69 -8.58 6.71
C SER A 84 -2.98 -8.35 8.05
N ILE A 85 -1.96 -9.16 8.36
CA ILE A 85 -1.13 -8.98 9.55
C ILE A 85 -0.27 -7.72 9.43
N GLN A 86 0.35 -7.49 8.29
CA GLN A 86 1.21 -6.33 8.04
C GLN A 86 0.45 -5.00 8.05
N GLU A 87 -0.79 -4.98 7.54
CA GLU A 87 -1.64 -3.79 7.50
C GLU A 87 -2.37 -3.53 8.82
N SER A 88 -2.38 -4.51 9.76
CA SER A 88 -3.15 -4.44 10.98
C SER A 88 -2.71 -3.29 11.90
N GLY A 89 -3.39 -2.16 11.79
CA GLY A 89 -3.50 -1.15 12.84
C GLY A 89 -2.46 -0.04 12.86
N PHE A 90 -1.24 -0.23 12.39
CA PHE A 90 -0.18 0.79 12.55
C PHE A 90 -0.35 2.00 11.62
N THR A 91 -0.76 1.77 10.39
CA THR A 91 -1.06 2.86 9.44
C THR A 91 -2.23 3.70 9.95
N ALA A 92 -3.25 3.04 10.51
CA ALA A 92 -4.40 3.72 11.10
C ALA A 92 -4.06 4.45 12.41
N ALA A 93 -3.24 3.84 13.28
CA ALA A 93 -2.78 4.46 14.52
C ALA A 93 -1.97 5.73 14.24
N LEU A 94 -1.09 5.68 13.23
CA LEU A 94 -0.29 6.82 12.82
C LEU A 94 -1.15 7.92 12.18
N ALA A 95 -2.14 7.55 11.37
CA ALA A 95 -3.06 8.51 10.73
C ALA A 95 -3.92 9.26 11.75
N ASN A 96 -4.31 8.60 12.85
CA ASN A 96 -5.16 9.19 13.90
C ASN A 96 -4.40 10.09 14.89
N LYS A 97 -3.07 10.04 14.94
CA LYS A 97 -2.29 10.87 15.86
C LYS A 97 -2.28 12.33 15.38
N GLN A 98 -2.71 13.27 16.22
CA GLN A 98 -2.88 14.69 15.86
C GLN A 98 -1.54 15.40 15.59
N THR A 99 -0.50 15.11 16.37
CA THR A 99 0.84 15.72 16.24
C THR A 99 1.88 14.68 15.89
N PHE A 100 2.61 14.91 14.80
CA PHE A 100 3.65 14.01 14.29
C PHE A 100 5.03 14.50 14.75
N ARG A 101 5.72 13.70 15.55
CA ARG A 101 7.14 13.92 15.86
C ARG A 101 8.01 13.03 14.97
N HIS A 102 9.23 13.46 14.72
CA HIS A 102 10.21 12.66 13.97
C HIS A 102 10.46 11.29 14.61
N GLU A 103 10.36 11.21 15.94
CA GLU A 103 10.48 9.99 16.75
C GLU A 103 9.37 8.97 16.41
N ASP A 104 8.14 9.45 16.21
CA ASP A 104 6.99 8.60 15.85
C ASP A 104 7.16 7.95 14.47
N TYR A 105 7.72 8.72 13.52
CA TYR A 105 8.04 8.21 12.19
C TYR A 105 9.08 7.09 12.25
N ASN A 106 10.18 7.30 12.98
CA ASN A 106 11.22 6.31 13.16
C ASN A 106 10.70 5.06 13.85
N ALA A 107 9.89 5.21 14.89
CA ALA A 107 9.28 4.10 15.62
C ALA A 107 8.41 3.23 14.69
N VAL A 108 7.54 3.86 13.88
CA VAL A 108 6.70 3.14 12.92
C VAL A 108 7.52 2.49 11.81
N PHE A 109 8.54 3.17 11.31
CA PHE A 109 9.43 2.61 10.29
C PHE A 109 10.12 1.33 10.80
N TRP A 110 10.80 1.41 11.94
CA TRP A 110 11.51 0.27 12.51
C TRP A 110 10.57 -0.88 12.89
N PHE A 111 9.42 -0.55 13.47
CA PHE A 111 8.42 -1.56 13.80
C PHE A 111 7.88 -2.26 12.54
N SER A 112 7.51 -1.50 11.50
CA SER A 112 7.03 -2.07 10.22
C SER A 112 8.10 -2.92 9.55
N PHE A 113 9.37 -2.47 9.60
CA PHE A 113 10.50 -3.21 9.05
C PHE A 113 10.72 -4.54 9.79
N LEU A 114 10.73 -4.51 11.13
CA LEU A 114 10.84 -5.73 11.95
C LEU A 114 9.70 -6.71 11.69
N MET A 115 8.47 -6.19 11.57
CA MET A 115 7.30 -7.00 11.27
C MET A 115 7.39 -7.63 9.88
N GLY A 116 7.77 -6.86 8.85
CA GLY A 116 7.98 -7.36 7.50
C GLY A 116 9.10 -8.39 7.42
N ALA A 117 10.22 -8.15 8.14
CA ALA A 117 11.32 -9.09 8.23
C ALA A 117 10.92 -10.38 8.95
N SER A 118 10.17 -10.30 10.05
CA SER A 118 9.65 -11.46 10.78
C SER A 118 8.72 -12.29 9.91
N LEU A 119 7.78 -11.66 9.20
CA LEU A 119 6.88 -12.33 8.26
C LEU A 119 7.65 -12.99 7.12
N TYR A 120 8.62 -12.30 6.55
CA TYR A 120 9.46 -12.85 5.50
C TYR A 120 10.20 -14.09 5.99
N LEU A 121 10.88 -14.03 7.15
CA LEU A 121 11.62 -15.16 7.72
C LEU A 121 10.69 -16.33 8.03
N LEU A 122 9.55 -16.06 8.66
CA LEU A 122 8.56 -17.10 8.97
C LEU A 122 8.11 -17.81 7.70
N LEU A 123 7.69 -17.05 6.68
CA LEU A 123 7.22 -17.62 5.42
C LEU A 123 8.34 -18.27 4.61
N PHE A 124 9.57 -17.78 4.71
CA PHE A 124 10.75 -18.38 4.08
C PHE A 124 11.01 -19.81 4.62
N PHE A 125 10.90 -19.99 5.94
CA PHE A 125 11.01 -21.33 6.56
C PHE A 125 9.78 -22.18 6.33
N CYS A 126 8.60 -21.58 6.16
CA CYS A 126 7.38 -22.29 5.81
C CYS A 126 7.35 -22.73 4.33
N ALA A 127 8.16 -22.15 3.45
CA ALA A 127 8.16 -22.45 2.01
C ALA A 127 8.25 -23.95 1.67
N PRO A 128 9.14 -24.78 2.28
CA PRO A 128 9.19 -26.21 2.00
C PRO A 128 7.92 -26.95 2.44
N PHE A 129 7.29 -26.51 3.55
CA PHE A 129 6.02 -27.11 4.01
C PHE A 129 4.88 -26.80 3.04
N ILE A 130 4.82 -25.55 2.53
CA ILE A 130 3.85 -25.15 1.50
C ILE A 130 4.04 -25.99 0.23
N ALA A 131 5.28 -26.14 -0.24
CA ALA A 131 5.59 -26.92 -1.42
C ALA A 131 5.26 -28.42 -1.25
N ALA A 132 5.51 -28.97 -0.06
CA ALA A 132 5.15 -30.36 0.28
C ALA A 132 3.63 -30.56 0.31
N PHE A 133 2.89 -29.61 0.89
CA PHE A 133 1.43 -29.66 0.95
C PHE A 133 0.79 -29.67 -0.45
N TYR A 134 1.27 -28.82 -1.35
CA TYR A 134 0.79 -28.76 -2.73
C TYR A 134 1.48 -29.77 -3.67
N LYS A 135 2.43 -30.55 -3.17
CA LYS A 135 3.23 -31.55 -3.96
C LYS A 135 3.92 -30.90 -5.17
N THR A 136 4.31 -29.64 -5.07
CA THR A 136 4.90 -28.87 -6.16
C THR A 136 6.24 -28.27 -5.70
N PRO A 137 7.39 -28.91 -5.97
CA PRO A 137 8.71 -28.42 -5.50
C PRO A 137 9.09 -27.04 -6.02
N GLN A 138 8.57 -26.64 -7.17
CA GLN A 138 8.81 -25.32 -7.80
C GLN A 138 8.26 -24.16 -6.94
N LEU A 139 7.34 -24.44 -6.03
CA LEU A 139 6.82 -23.43 -5.09
C LEU A 139 7.86 -22.95 -4.07
N ILE A 140 8.92 -23.72 -3.79
CA ILE A 140 9.95 -23.30 -2.81
C ILE A 140 10.66 -22.03 -3.26
N PRO A 141 11.33 -21.98 -4.43
CA PRO A 141 12.00 -20.76 -4.88
C PRO A 141 11.01 -19.64 -5.18
N LEU A 142 9.84 -19.97 -5.75
CA LEU A 142 8.81 -19.01 -6.08
C LEU A 142 8.27 -18.30 -4.84
N SER A 143 7.91 -19.04 -3.80
CA SER A 143 7.37 -18.48 -2.55
C SER A 143 8.40 -17.61 -1.84
N ARG A 144 9.65 -18.08 -1.74
CA ARG A 144 10.75 -17.31 -1.14
C ARG A 144 10.96 -15.98 -1.86
N PHE A 145 10.87 -15.98 -3.19
CA PHE A 145 10.97 -14.77 -3.98
C PHE A 145 9.78 -13.84 -3.76
N LEU A 146 8.55 -14.35 -3.84
CA LEU A 146 7.33 -13.54 -3.64
C LEU A 146 7.23 -12.94 -2.24
N PHE A 147 7.61 -13.70 -1.21
CA PHE A 147 7.54 -13.24 0.17
C PHE A 147 8.56 -12.14 0.48
N LEU A 148 9.63 -11.99 -0.32
CA LEU A 148 10.54 -10.86 -0.24
C LEU A 148 9.80 -9.51 -0.42
N GLY A 149 8.65 -9.54 -1.10
CA GLY A 149 7.76 -8.40 -1.23
C GLY A 149 7.31 -7.81 0.12
N PHE A 150 7.15 -8.62 1.18
CA PHE A 150 6.79 -8.13 2.51
C PHE A 150 7.89 -7.27 3.13
N LEU A 151 9.14 -7.66 2.95
CA LEU A 151 10.29 -6.91 3.41
C LEU A 151 10.43 -5.58 2.65
N ILE A 152 10.24 -5.60 1.33
CA ILE A 152 10.30 -4.39 0.50
C ILE A 152 9.11 -3.47 0.83
N SER A 153 7.90 -4.03 0.98
CA SER A 153 6.69 -3.27 1.32
C SER A 153 6.80 -2.57 2.67
N SER A 154 7.42 -3.23 3.67
CA SER A 154 7.60 -2.66 5.01
C SER A 154 8.42 -1.37 5.01
N CYS A 155 9.38 -1.23 4.09
CA CYS A 155 10.17 -0.02 3.93
C CYS A 155 9.33 1.20 3.47
N GLY A 156 8.21 0.97 2.77
CA GLY A 156 7.31 2.03 2.29
C GLY A 156 6.19 2.39 3.25
N THR A 157 5.92 1.59 4.29
CA THR A 157 4.75 1.76 5.17
C THR A 157 4.70 3.11 5.84
N ALA A 158 5.82 3.58 6.39
CA ALA A 158 5.91 4.88 7.07
C ALA A 158 5.66 6.05 6.10
N HIS A 159 6.21 5.99 4.88
CA HIS A 159 6.00 7.02 3.85
C HIS A 159 4.54 7.04 3.38
N ASN A 160 3.94 5.86 3.16
CA ASN A 160 2.52 5.75 2.82
C ASN A 160 1.62 6.39 3.88
N ALA A 161 1.91 6.18 5.17
CA ALA A 161 1.15 6.78 6.26
C ALA A 161 1.24 8.31 6.28
N VAL A 162 2.42 8.87 6.00
CA VAL A 162 2.62 10.33 5.89
C VAL A 162 1.86 10.91 4.70
N LEU A 163 1.94 10.28 3.53
CA LEU A 163 1.21 10.74 2.34
C LEU A 163 -0.31 10.67 2.55
N PHE A 164 -0.79 9.63 3.21
CA PHE A 164 -2.20 9.48 3.55
C PHE A 164 -2.66 10.61 4.48
N LYS A 165 -1.88 10.93 5.52
CA LYS A 165 -2.18 12.03 6.45
C LYS A 165 -2.16 13.39 5.77
N LYS A 166 -1.21 13.62 4.86
CA LYS A 166 -1.11 14.89 4.10
C LYS A 166 -2.12 15.00 2.96
N LEU A 167 -2.98 13.98 2.76
CA LEU A 167 -3.94 13.89 1.67
C LEU A 167 -3.30 14.06 0.28
N MET A 168 -2.05 13.63 0.12
CA MET A 168 -1.31 13.72 -1.14
C MET A 168 -1.69 12.56 -2.09
N VAL A 169 -2.99 12.39 -2.31
CA VAL A 169 -3.55 11.29 -3.12
C VAL A 169 -3.03 11.32 -4.56
N LYS A 170 -2.83 12.51 -5.11
CA LYS A 170 -2.35 12.70 -6.49
C LYS A 170 -0.94 12.15 -6.69
N GLU A 171 -0.02 12.40 -5.75
CA GLU A 171 1.36 11.92 -5.86
C GLU A 171 1.42 10.40 -5.69
N LYS A 172 0.66 9.86 -4.74
CA LYS A 172 0.50 8.42 -4.60
C LYS A 172 -0.08 7.77 -5.87
N ALA A 173 -1.08 8.40 -6.47
CA ALA A 173 -1.68 7.93 -7.72
C ALA A 173 -0.67 7.85 -8.87
N LYS A 174 0.13 8.89 -9.06
CA LYS A 174 1.20 8.91 -10.08
C LYS A 174 2.21 7.79 -9.84
N ALA A 175 2.71 7.66 -8.59
CA ALA A 175 3.67 6.61 -8.24
C ALA A 175 3.11 5.21 -8.53
N THR A 176 1.87 4.95 -8.14
CA THR A 176 1.22 3.65 -8.36
C THR A 176 1.00 3.35 -9.85
N ILE A 177 0.51 4.32 -10.64
CA ILE A 177 0.30 4.14 -12.08
C ILE A 177 1.63 3.90 -12.80
N THR A 178 2.66 4.68 -12.48
CA THR A 178 4.01 4.48 -13.07
C THR A 178 4.58 3.11 -12.71
N ALA A 179 4.47 2.71 -11.44
CA ALA A 179 4.91 1.39 -10.99
C ALA A 179 4.17 0.27 -11.73
N LEU A 180 2.86 0.44 -11.95
CA LEU A 180 2.03 -0.55 -12.63
C LEU A 180 2.38 -0.67 -14.12
N LEU A 181 2.63 0.44 -14.81
CA LEU A 181 3.07 0.44 -16.19
C LEU A 181 4.44 -0.23 -16.35
N CYS A 182 5.41 0.14 -15.51
CA CYS A 182 6.75 -0.46 -15.57
C CYS A 182 6.73 -1.96 -15.24
N SER A 183 6.04 -2.34 -14.17
CA SER A 183 5.97 -3.75 -13.76
C SER A 183 5.17 -4.60 -14.75
N GLY A 184 4.07 -4.04 -15.29
CA GLY A 184 3.26 -4.73 -16.30
C GLY A 184 4.02 -4.98 -17.59
N THR A 185 4.80 -4.01 -18.08
CA THR A 185 5.66 -4.20 -19.26
C THR A 185 6.74 -5.26 -19.02
N ILE A 186 7.37 -5.26 -17.84
CA ILE A 186 8.36 -6.29 -17.46
C ILE A 186 7.70 -7.67 -17.42
N GLY A 187 6.51 -7.77 -16.80
CA GLY A 187 5.75 -9.03 -16.75
C GLY A 187 5.44 -9.60 -18.13
N ILE A 188 4.98 -8.75 -19.07
CA ILE A 188 4.71 -9.15 -20.47
C ILE A 188 6.00 -9.61 -21.17
N VAL A 189 7.09 -8.86 -21.05
CA VAL A 189 8.36 -9.23 -21.67
C VAL A 189 8.85 -10.58 -21.15
N MET A 190 8.74 -10.83 -19.84
CA MET A 190 9.14 -12.12 -19.25
C MET A 190 8.23 -13.26 -19.70
N ALA A 191 6.92 -13.02 -19.76
CA ALA A 191 5.94 -13.99 -20.26
C ALA A 191 6.24 -14.35 -21.73
N TYR A 192 6.57 -13.36 -22.57
CA TYR A 192 6.96 -13.57 -23.97
C TYR A 192 8.23 -14.42 -24.13
N ASN A 193 9.18 -14.28 -23.19
CA ASN A 193 10.40 -15.10 -23.16
C ASN A 193 10.18 -16.51 -22.56
N GLY A 194 8.95 -16.93 -22.32
CA GLY A 194 8.65 -18.26 -21.80
C GLY A 194 8.96 -18.45 -20.30
N MET A 195 9.16 -17.36 -19.57
CA MET A 195 9.43 -17.42 -18.12
C MET A 195 8.16 -17.55 -17.27
N ALA A 196 7.07 -18.01 -17.86
CA ALA A 196 5.85 -18.51 -17.22
C ALA A 196 5.48 -17.81 -15.88
N PHE A 197 5.33 -18.57 -14.79
CA PHE A 197 5.00 -18.08 -13.46
C PHE A 197 6.04 -17.09 -12.87
N TRP A 198 7.31 -17.15 -13.31
CA TRP A 198 8.32 -16.18 -12.90
C TRP A 198 8.03 -14.76 -13.40
N GLY A 199 7.40 -14.64 -14.58
CA GLY A 199 6.98 -13.34 -15.11
C GLY A 199 5.99 -12.64 -14.16
N LEU A 200 5.00 -13.38 -13.64
CA LEU A 200 4.04 -12.86 -12.65
C LEU A 200 4.71 -12.49 -11.32
N ALA A 201 5.63 -13.33 -10.84
CA ALA A 201 6.34 -13.08 -9.60
C ALA A 201 7.23 -11.83 -9.67
N VAL A 202 8.01 -11.69 -10.75
CA VAL A 202 8.86 -10.52 -10.99
C VAL A 202 8.01 -9.26 -11.19
N GLN A 203 6.90 -9.35 -11.92
CA GLN A 203 5.96 -8.23 -12.06
C GLN A 203 5.49 -7.72 -10.69
N GLN A 204 5.08 -8.62 -9.80
CA GLN A 204 4.59 -8.24 -8.47
C GLN A 204 5.67 -7.59 -7.60
N ILE A 205 6.87 -8.16 -7.56
CA ILE A 205 8.00 -7.60 -6.80
C ILE A 205 8.44 -6.25 -7.38
N THR A 206 8.55 -6.16 -8.70
CA THR A 206 8.91 -4.91 -9.38
C THR A 206 7.89 -3.80 -9.10
N TYR A 207 6.60 -4.13 -9.11
CA TYR A 207 5.54 -3.18 -8.73
C TYR A 207 5.75 -2.64 -7.32
N ILE A 208 5.94 -3.52 -6.34
CA ILE A 208 6.16 -3.13 -4.94
C ILE A 208 7.43 -2.28 -4.82
N PHE A 209 8.51 -2.68 -5.48
CA PHE A 209 9.78 -1.97 -5.43
C PHE A 209 9.69 -0.56 -6.03
N ILE A 210 9.16 -0.42 -7.24
CA ILE A 210 9.04 0.87 -7.92
C ILE A 210 8.05 1.78 -7.18
N ALA A 211 6.90 1.25 -6.73
CA ALA A 211 5.94 2.02 -5.97
C ALA A 211 6.57 2.60 -4.70
N ASN A 212 7.33 1.79 -3.95
CA ASN A 212 8.02 2.26 -2.75
C ASN A 212 9.15 3.23 -3.08
N ALA A 213 9.98 2.96 -4.09
CA ALA A 213 11.06 3.86 -4.49
C ALA A 213 10.55 5.25 -4.88
N LEU A 214 9.43 5.32 -5.62
CA LEU A 214 8.79 6.60 -5.99
C LEU A 214 8.14 7.34 -4.80
N LEU A 215 7.82 6.65 -3.72
CA LEU A 215 7.33 7.28 -2.50
C LEU A 215 8.46 7.88 -1.66
N TRP A 216 9.70 7.42 -1.86
CA TRP A 216 10.88 7.95 -1.17
C TRP A 216 11.44 9.21 -1.85
N TYR A 217 11.11 9.45 -3.11
CA TYR A 217 11.51 10.62 -3.89
C TYR A 217 10.47 11.75 -3.80
#